data_879fe3e64d3c699e7a45b07584955b91
#
_entry.id   879fe3e64d3c699e7a45b07584955b91
#
_cell.length_a   1.000
_cell.length_b   1.000
_cell.length_c   1.000
_cell.angle_alpha   90.00
_cell.angle_beta   90.00
_cell.angle_gamma   90.00
#
_symmetry.space_group_name_H-M   'P 1'
#
loop_
_entity.id
_entity.type
_entity.pdbx_description
1 polymer ?
#
loop_
_entity_poly.entity_id
_entity_poly.type
_entity_poly.pdbx_seq_one_letter_code
_entity_poly.pdbx_strand_id
1 'polypeptide(L)'
;MNLGRIRMEYKEGDNVVQVYNSPQACSLVINGEVVDYYIGFIATRFCLKGKIESENELITVEAQMGYFNMRLYYNGRQVAKKFMGMG
;
A
#
# COMPACT_ATOMS: atom_id res chain seq x y z
N MET A 1 -3.83 8.22 -15.73
CA MET A 1 -3.97 8.75 -14.36
C MET A 1 -2.63 8.79 -13.66
N ASN A 2 -2.31 9.91 -13.02
CA ASN A 2 -1.06 10.02 -12.28
C ASN A 2 -1.27 9.51 -10.85
N LEU A 3 -0.65 8.40 -10.52
CA LEU A 3 -0.79 7.80 -9.19
C LEU A 3 0.14 8.44 -8.14
N GLY A 4 1.00 9.36 -8.55
CA GLY A 4 1.97 9.95 -7.65
C GLY A 4 3.24 9.12 -7.59
N ARG A 5 3.91 9.17 -6.44
CA ARG A 5 5.18 8.47 -6.24
C ARG A 5 5.00 7.17 -5.51
N ILE A 6 5.85 6.19 -5.82
CA ILE A 6 5.93 4.96 -5.06
C ILE A 6 6.55 5.29 -3.70
N ARG A 7 5.84 4.98 -2.62
CA ARG A 7 6.32 5.23 -1.27
C ARG A 7 6.82 3.97 -0.60
N MET A 8 6.22 2.83 -0.92
CA MET A 8 6.66 1.53 -0.41
C MET A 8 6.49 0.51 -1.50
N GLU A 9 7.38 -0.45 -1.53
CA GLU A 9 7.30 -1.56 -2.48
C GLU A 9 7.77 -2.84 -1.80
N TYR A 10 7.08 -3.93 -2.06
CA TYR A 10 7.44 -5.24 -1.56
C TYR A 10 7.22 -6.28 -2.65
N LYS A 11 8.21 -7.15 -2.80
CA LYS A 11 8.14 -8.21 -3.79
C LYS A 11 8.32 -9.56 -3.11
N GLU A 12 7.46 -10.50 -3.43
CA GLU A 12 7.59 -11.86 -2.96
C GLU A 12 7.15 -12.81 -4.07
N GLY A 13 8.08 -13.61 -4.54
CA GLY A 13 7.84 -14.45 -5.71
C GLY A 13 7.51 -13.59 -6.92
N ASP A 14 6.38 -13.86 -7.55
CA ASP A 14 5.91 -13.09 -8.70
C ASP A 14 5.00 -11.94 -8.30
N ASN A 15 4.76 -11.77 -7.01
CA ASN A 15 3.84 -10.73 -6.53
C ASN A 15 4.59 -9.45 -6.22
N VAL A 16 4.07 -8.33 -6.73
CA VAL A 16 4.62 -7.00 -6.49
C VAL A 16 3.54 -6.14 -5.85
N VAL A 17 3.81 -5.62 -4.68
CA VAL A 17 2.90 -4.74 -3.94
C VAL A 17 3.53 -3.37 -3.86
N GLN A 18 2.79 -2.34 -4.23
CA GLN A 18 3.26 -0.97 -4.23
C GLN A 18 2.24 -0.05 -3.57
N VAL A 19 2.73 0.92 -2.83
CA VAL A 19 1.89 1.98 -2.28
C VAL A 19 2.32 3.29 -2.92
N TYR A 20 1.40 3.93 -3.61
CA TYR A 20 1.63 5.21 -4.27
C TYR A 20 1.00 6.33 -3.45
N ASN A 21 1.64 7.47 -3.45
CA ASN A 21 1.14 8.65 -2.74
C ASN A 21 1.32 9.89 -3.59
N SER A 22 0.27 10.69 -3.64
CA SER A 22 0.29 12.03 -4.21
C SER A 22 -0.30 12.98 -3.16
N PRO A 23 -0.23 14.30 -3.37
CA PRO A 23 -0.78 15.24 -2.38
C PRO A 23 -2.26 15.04 -2.08
N GLN A 24 -3.01 14.42 -2.98
CA GLN A 24 -4.45 14.29 -2.85
C GLN A 24 -4.95 12.86 -2.78
N ALA A 25 -4.07 11.87 -2.90
CA ALA A 25 -4.53 10.48 -2.95
C ALA A 25 -3.43 9.50 -2.58
N CYS A 26 -3.86 8.36 -2.06
CA CYS A 26 -2.99 7.21 -1.83
C CYS A 26 -3.61 6.01 -2.51
N SER A 27 -2.78 5.15 -3.08
CA SER A 27 -3.26 3.96 -3.80
C SER A 27 -2.45 2.74 -3.42
N LEU A 28 -3.14 1.62 -3.30
CA LEU A 28 -2.52 0.31 -3.12
C LEU A 28 -2.59 -0.42 -4.45
N VAL A 29 -1.43 -0.78 -4.98
CA VAL A 29 -1.29 -1.43 -6.28
C VAL A 29 -0.70 -2.82 -6.07
N ILE A 30 -1.37 -3.82 -6.61
CA ILE A 30 -0.90 -5.20 -6.55
C ILE A 30 -0.79 -5.70 -7.98
N ASN A 31 0.42 -6.12 -8.36
CA ASN A 31 0.71 -6.65 -9.69
C ASN A 31 0.22 -5.73 -10.82
N GLY A 32 0.45 -4.42 -10.64
CA GLY A 32 0.10 -3.43 -11.64
C GLY A 32 -1.35 -2.96 -11.63
N GLU A 33 -2.16 -3.47 -10.72
CA GLU A 33 -3.57 -3.11 -10.63
C GLU A 33 -3.87 -2.38 -9.33
N VAL A 34 -4.58 -1.25 -9.44
CA VAL A 34 -5.02 -0.50 -8.26
C VAL A 34 -6.16 -1.27 -7.60
N VAL A 35 -5.93 -1.76 -6.39
CA VAL A 35 -6.92 -2.58 -5.68
C VAL A 35 -7.66 -1.80 -4.59
N ASP A 36 -7.10 -0.70 -4.15
CA ASP A 36 -7.75 0.17 -3.17
C ASP A 36 -7.11 1.56 -3.23
N TYR A 37 -7.85 2.57 -2.82
CA TYR A 37 -7.34 3.93 -2.83
C TYR A 37 -8.10 4.81 -1.86
N TYR A 38 -7.49 5.94 -1.51
CA TYR A 38 -8.09 6.96 -0.68
C TYR A 38 -7.81 8.33 -1.29
N ILE A 39 -8.82 9.15 -1.41
CA ILE A 39 -8.72 10.50 -1.96
C ILE A 39 -9.03 11.50 -0.84
N GLY A 40 -8.10 12.43 -0.58
CA GLY A 40 -8.30 13.44 0.43
C GLY A 40 -7.05 14.28 0.63
N PHE A 41 -7.23 15.54 1.06
CA PHE A 41 -6.11 16.44 1.28
C PHE A 41 -5.33 16.13 2.55
N ILE A 42 -6.02 15.66 3.57
CA ILE A 42 -5.40 15.41 4.85
C ILE A 42 -5.40 13.91 5.07
N ALA A 43 -4.21 13.34 5.09
CA ALA A 43 -4.05 11.94 5.38
C ALA A 43 -4.25 11.75 6.88
N THR A 44 -5.45 11.34 7.26
CA THR A 44 -5.71 10.88 8.60
C THR A 44 -5.38 9.40 8.67
N ARG A 45 -5.76 8.74 9.72
CA ARG A 45 -5.56 7.30 9.83
C ARG A 45 -6.52 6.57 8.91
N PHE A 46 -5.99 5.72 8.06
CA PHE A 46 -6.80 4.85 7.22
C PHE A 46 -6.01 3.64 6.79
N CYS A 47 -6.70 2.62 6.31
CA CYS A 47 -6.10 1.40 5.79
C CYS A 47 -6.55 1.16 4.37
N LEU A 48 -5.59 0.79 3.52
CA LEU A 48 -5.89 0.30 2.18
C LEU A 48 -5.72 -1.22 2.22
N LYS A 49 -6.64 -1.95 1.62
CA LYS A 49 -6.66 -3.41 1.69
C LYS A 49 -6.81 -4.03 0.33
N GLY A 50 -6.12 -5.14 0.14
CA GLY A 50 -6.23 -5.92 -1.08
C GLY A 50 -6.00 -7.39 -0.80
N LYS A 51 -6.16 -8.20 -1.83
CA LYS A 51 -6.00 -9.64 -1.74
C LYS A 51 -5.30 -10.18 -2.97
N ILE A 52 -4.49 -11.21 -2.77
CA ILE A 52 -3.88 -11.96 -3.85
C ILE A 52 -4.41 -13.38 -3.74
N GLU A 53 -5.10 -13.84 -4.78
CA GLU A 53 -5.59 -15.20 -4.84
C GLU A 53 -4.55 -16.09 -5.50
N SER A 54 -4.14 -17.14 -4.82
CA SER A 54 -3.27 -18.13 -5.39
C SER A 54 -3.97 -19.50 -5.29
N GLU A 55 -3.38 -20.52 -5.91
CA GLU A 55 -4.06 -21.82 -6.05
C GLU A 55 -4.57 -22.43 -4.74
N ASN A 56 -3.82 -22.26 -3.68
CA ASN A 56 -4.13 -22.91 -2.41
C ASN A 56 -4.28 -21.97 -1.24
N GLU A 57 -4.17 -20.64 -1.47
CA GLU A 57 -4.26 -19.72 -0.36
C GLU A 57 -4.73 -18.34 -0.81
N LEU A 58 -5.23 -17.60 0.15
CA LEU A 58 -5.60 -16.21 -0.03
C LEU A 58 -4.63 -15.37 0.78
N ILE A 59 -3.89 -14.52 0.09
CA ILE A 59 -2.91 -13.63 0.73
C ILE A 59 -3.55 -12.28 0.92
N THR A 60 -3.60 -11.82 2.16
CA THR A 60 -4.13 -10.47 2.44
C THR A 60 -3.00 -9.46 2.42
N VAL A 61 -3.29 -8.28 1.89
CA VAL A 61 -2.36 -7.16 1.83
C VAL A 61 -3.03 -5.96 2.47
N GLU A 62 -2.31 -5.29 3.36
CA GLU A 62 -2.85 -4.14 4.06
C GLU A 62 -1.79 -3.05 4.15
N ALA A 63 -2.15 -1.84 3.76
CA ALA A 63 -1.31 -0.67 3.94
C ALA A 63 -1.95 0.23 4.98
N GLN A 64 -1.31 0.34 6.14
CA GLN A 64 -1.78 1.18 7.23
C GLN A 64 -1.13 2.54 7.13
N MET A 65 -1.94 3.57 7.07
CA MET A 65 -1.50 4.95 6.96
C MET A 65 -1.77 5.69 8.25
N GLY A 66 -0.76 6.36 8.78
CA GLY A 66 -0.90 7.19 9.96
C GLY A 66 -0.47 8.61 9.65
N TYR A 67 -0.45 9.47 10.68
CA TYR A 67 -0.06 10.86 10.48
C TYR A 67 1.38 11.02 10.04
N PHE A 68 2.28 10.19 10.56
CA PHE A 68 3.71 10.35 10.34
C PHE A 68 4.39 9.11 9.79
N ASN A 69 3.66 8.01 9.63
CA ASN A 69 4.27 6.78 9.13
C ASN A 69 3.30 5.96 8.29
N MET A 70 3.88 5.05 7.54
CA MET A 70 3.14 4.08 6.74
C MET A 70 3.70 2.71 7.06
N ARG A 71 2.83 1.71 7.09
CA ARG A 71 3.24 0.32 7.31
C ARG A 71 2.56 -0.56 6.28
N LEU A 72 3.31 -1.50 5.75
CA LEU A 72 2.78 -2.45 4.77
C LEU A 72 2.83 -3.85 5.37
N TYR A 73 1.70 -4.53 5.29
CA TYR A 73 1.57 -5.90 5.79
C TYR A 73 1.24 -6.83 4.62
N TYR A 74 1.93 -7.94 4.59
CA TYR A 74 1.73 -8.99 3.59
C TYR A 74 1.42 -10.27 4.34
N ASN A 75 0.19 -10.77 4.15
CA ASN A 75 -0.31 -11.97 4.82
C ASN A 75 -0.18 -11.87 6.35
N GLY A 76 -0.50 -10.69 6.89
CA GLY A 76 -0.47 -10.44 8.33
C GLY A 76 0.89 -10.09 8.91
N ARG A 77 1.95 -10.08 8.10
CA ARG A 77 3.30 -9.80 8.56
C ARG A 77 3.77 -8.45 8.03
N GLN A 78 4.29 -7.61 8.91
CA GLN A 78 4.82 -6.33 8.49
C GLN A 78 6.07 -6.52 7.64
N VAL A 79 6.04 -6.02 6.40
CA VAL A 79 7.13 -6.19 5.45
C VAL A 79 7.80 -4.89 5.05
N ALA A 80 7.15 -3.75 5.33
CA ALA A 80 7.74 -2.45 5.05
C ALA A 80 7.19 -1.40 6.01
N LYS A 81 8.00 -0.37 6.25
CA LYS A 81 7.63 0.76 7.10
C LYS A 81 8.34 1.99 6.59
N LYS A 82 7.63 3.11 6.57
CA LYS A 82 8.21 4.38 6.15
C LYS A 82 7.64 5.52 6.98
N PHE A 83 8.52 6.42 7.42
CA PHE A 83 8.10 7.65 8.07
C PHE A 83 7.80 8.69 7.00
N MET A 84 6.58 9.22 7.04
CA MET A 84 6.16 10.25 6.10
C MET A 84 6.79 11.58 6.50
N GLY A 85 7.25 12.32 5.52
CA GLY A 85 7.87 13.61 5.74
C GLY A 85 9.34 13.58 6.16
N MET A 86 9.91 12.41 6.29
CA MET A 86 11.30 12.27 6.69
C MET A 86 12.25 11.97 5.54
N GLY A 87 11.84 12.20 4.37
CA GLY A 87 12.75 12.04 3.28
C GLY A 87 12.36 11.09 2.22
#